data_d4ad462dd7e11f76e64e49c600b446ad
#
_entry.id   d4ad462dd7e11f76e64e49c600b446ad
#
_cell.length_a   1.000
_cell.length_b   1.000
_cell.length_c   1.000
_cell.angle_alpha   90.00
_cell.angle_beta   90.00
_cell.angle_gamma   90.00
#
_symmetry.space_group_name_H-M   'P 1'
#
loop_
_entity.id
_entity.type
_entity.pdbx_description
1 polymer ?
#
loop_
_entity_poly.entity_id
_entity_poly.type
_entity_poly.pdbx_seq_one_letter_code
_entity_poly.pdbx_strand_id
1 'polypeptide(L)'
;MLFRSKLVFVPEYRVFCEENACGNYDKNPACPPESGTVEEMKERALGYENTLVLQTTQDRLMDYRKAKLAHNKLTEQLAEKMKECGKTDLLIMSAGPYKHNSCMSAYCVDAQKMADAVGMQCWTNDGKFRYFSQILFRE
;
A
#
# COMPACT_ATOMS: atom_id res chain seq x y z
N MET A 1 -2.86 -13.04 -5.16
CA MET A 1 -2.64 -13.25 -3.72
C MET A 1 -1.17 -13.57 -3.48
N LEU A 2 -0.62 -13.11 -2.38
CA LEU A 2 0.80 -13.26 -2.07
C LEU A 2 0.97 -13.60 -0.59
N PHE A 3 1.90 -14.51 -0.28
CA PHE A 3 2.27 -14.77 1.12
C PHE A 3 3.17 -13.63 1.63
N ARG A 4 3.01 -13.26 2.91
CA ARG A 4 3.82 -12.20 3.54
C ARG A 4 5.33 -12.43 3.39
N SER A 5 5.77 -13.68 3.31
CA SER A 5 7.17 -14.04 3.15
C SER A 5 7.76 -13.56 1.83
N LYS A 6 6.93 -13.17 0.88
CA LYS A 6 7.35 -12.60 -0.40
C LYS A 6 7.45 -11.08 -0.38
N LEU A 7 6.99 -10.43 0.68
CA LEU A 7 7.15 -8.98 0.83
C LEU A 7 8.59 -8.66 1.23
N VAL A 8 9.18 -7.70 0.54
CA VAL A 8 10.53 -7.24 0.83
C VAL A 8 10.45 -5.87 1.50
N PHE A 9 10.99 -5.78 2.71
CA PHE A 9 11.03 -4.55 3.48
C PHE A 9 12.42 -3.95 3.39
N VAL A 10 12.51 -2.68 3.01
CA VAL A 10 13.77 -1.93 2.88
C VAL A 10 13.71 -0.77 3.87
N PRO A 11 14.28 -0.92 5.09
CA PRO A 11 14.17 0.11 6.14
C PRO A 11 14.66 1.49 5.70
N GLU A 12 15.63 1.55 4.79
CA GLU A 12 16.19 2.78 4.26
C GLU A 12 15.15 3.63 3.51
N TYR A 13 14.05 3.04 3.07
CA TYR A 13 12.98 3.79 2.39
C TYR A 13 12.28 4.79 3.31
N ARG A 14 12.41 4.66 4.63
CA ARG A 14 11.87 5.64 5.56
C ARG A 14 12.45 7.04 5.32
N VAL A 15 13.66 7.12 4.78
CA VAL A 15 14.31 8.39 4.42
C VAL A 15 13.43 9.18 3.44
N PHE A 16 12.76 8.53 2.52
CA PHE A 16 11.88 9.20 1.56
C PHE A 16 10.71 9.89 2.26
N CYS A 17 10.19 9.30 3.34
CA CYS A 17 9.17 9.95 4.16
C CYS A 17 9.76 11.11 4.96
N GLU A 18 10.94 10.92 5.55
CA GLU A 18 11.62 11.94 6.34
C GLU A 18 11.99 13.17 5.51
N GLU A 19 12.31 13.01 4.24
CA GLU A 19 12.56 14.10 3.30
C GLU A 19 11.30 14.91 3.00
N ASN A 20 10.12 14.38 3.38
CA ASN A 20 8.83 15.05 3.27
C ASN A 20 8.47 15.48 1.83
N ALA A 21 8.89 14.69 0.83
CA ALA A 21 8.61 15.00 -0.57
C ALA A 21 7.10 15.03 -0.87
N CYS A 22 6.32 14.19 -0.19
CA CYS A 22 4.86 14.14 -0.35
C CYS A 22 4.13 15.16 0.53
N GLY A 23 4.81 15.84 1.47
CA GLY A 23 4.23 16.86 2.33
C GLY A 23 3.44 16.33 3.53
N ASN A 24 3.42 15.05 3.78
CA ASN A 24 2.61 14.42 4.84
C ASN A 24 3.39 14.01 6.09
N TYR A 25 4.72 14.08 6.05
CA TYR A 25 5.55 13.71 7.21
C TYR A 25 5.22 14.60 8.41
N ASP A 26 4.97 13.97 9.55
CA ASP A 26 4.62 14.65 10.81
C ASP A 26 3.34 15.52 10.71
N LYS A 27 2.50 15.28 9.72
CA LYS A 27 1.25 16.05 9.52
C LYS A 27 0.02 15.17 9.42
N ASN A 28 0.19 13.93 8.96
CA ASN A 28 -0.91 12.99 8.77
C ASN A 28 -0.71 11.82 9.72
N PRO A 29 -1.73 11.45 10.56
CA PRO A 29 -1.61 10.31 11.48
C PRO A 29 -1.29 8.98 10.80
N ALA A 30 -1.64 8.83 9.52
CA ALA A 30 -1.31 7.64 8.74
C ALA A 30 0.14 7.65 8.21
N CYS A 31 0.89 8.71 8.47
CA CYS A 31 2.26 8.90 7.99
C CYS A 31 3.24 8.95 9.14
N PRO A 32 4.54 8.64 8.88
CA PRO A 32 5.56 8.76 9.90
C PRO A 32 5.68 10.21 10.41
N PRO A 33 6.11 10.44 11.63
CA PRO A 33 6.47 9.42 12.63
C PRO A 33 5.28 8.83 13.39
N GLU A 34 4.10 9.42 13.33
CA GLU A 34 2.94 9.02 14.12
C GLU A 34 2.45 7.60 13.77
N SER A 35 2.57 7.19 12.51
CA SER A 35 2.16 5.85 12.08
C SER A 35 2.99 4.73 12.72
N GLY A 36 4.18 5.03 13.20
CA GLY A 36 5.07 4.10 13.89
C GLY A 36 6.48 4.09 13.31
N THR A 37 7.38 3.44 14.03
CA THR A 37 8.75 3.22 13.57
C THR A 37 8.74 2.16 12.47
N VAL A 38 9.85 2.03 11.75
CA VAL A 38 10.02 1.00 10.72
C VAL A 38 9.77 -0.38 11.31
N GLU A 39 10.35 -0.66 12.48
CA GLU A 39 10.23 -1.95 13.16
C GLU A 39 8.80 -2.24 13.59
N GLU A 40 8.12 -1.26 14.20
CA GLU A 40 6.74 -1.40 14.63
C GLU A 40 5.80 -1.68 13.46
N MET A 41 5.96 -0.95 12.37
CA MET A 41 5.12 -1.11 11.19
C MET A 41 5.39 -2.45 10.49
N LYS A 42 6.64 -2.86 10.41
CA LYS A 42 7.01 -4.17 9.85
C LYS A 42 6.39 -5.31 10.67
N GLU A 43 6.49 -5.26 11.98
CA GLU A 43 5.88 -6.26 12.86
C GLU A 43 4.38 -6.34 12.66
N ARG A 44 3.72 -5.19 12.53
CA ARG A 44 2.28 -5.11 12.29
C ARG A 44 1.90 -5.85 11.00
N ALA A 45 2.66 -5.62 9.94
CA ALA A 45 2.43 -6.29 8.65
C ALA A 45 2.71 -7.78 8.73
N LEU A 46 3.78 -8.18 9.41
CA LEU A 46 4.16 -9.60 9.54
C LEU A 46 3.19 -10.41 10.42
N GLY A 47 2.29 -9.74 11.14
CA GLY A 47 1.23 -10.42 11.87
C GLY A 47 0.15 -11.06 10.98
N TYR A 48 0.16 -10.78 9.68
CA TYR A 48 -0.77 -11.34 8.70
C TYR A 48 -0.07 -12.33 7.80
N GLU A 49 -0.75 -13.42 7.45
CA GLU A 49 -0.15 -14.50 6.66
C GLU A 49 -0.14 -14.23 5.17
N ASN A 50 -1.18 -13.56 4.68
CA ASN A 50 -1.42 -13.38 3.26
C ASN A 50 -1.66 -11.92 2.93
N THR A 51 -1.39 -11.57 1.68
CA THR A 51 -1.76 -10.25 1.16
C THR A 51 -2.41 -10.39 -0.20
N LEU A 52 -3.48 -9.62 -0.40
CA LEU A 52 -4.10 -9.46 -1.70
C LEU A 52 -3.58 -8.17 -2.32
N VAL A 53 -2.95 -8.27 -3.47
CA VAL A 53 -2.38 -7.12 -4.17
C VAL A 53 -3.36 -6.63 -5.21
N LEU A 54 -3.70 -5.35 -5.16
CA LEU A 54 -4.58 -4.70 -6.13
C LEU A 54 -3.78 -3.74 -6.98
N GLN A 55 -4.04 -3.76 -8.28
CA GLN A 55 -3.49 -2.81 -9.21
C GLN A 55 -4.61 -2.20 -10.03
N THR A 56 -4.59 -0.88 -10.21
CA THR A 56 -5.40 -0.22 -11.22
C THR A 56 -4.49 0.51 -12.19
N THR A 57 -4.92 0.58 -13.44
CA THR A 57 -4.19 1.24 -14.52
C THR A 57 -5.07 2.31 -15.13
N GLN A 58 -4.55 3.53 -15.27
CA GLN A 58 -5.27 4.66 -15.83
C GLN A 58 -4.38 5.37 -16.87
N ASP A 59 -5.02 5.96 -17.88
CA ASP A 59 -4.30 6.79 -18.85
C ASP A 59 -3.84 8.08 -18.19
N ARG A 60 -2.69 8.60 -18.62
CA ARG A 60 -2.11 9.84 -18.08
C ARG A 60 -2.96 11.08 -18.37
N LEU A 61 -3.95 10.98 -19.26
CA LEU A 61 -4.89 12.06 -19.54
C LEU A 61 -5.88 12.27 -18.39
N MET A 62 -6.03 11.29 -17.50
CA MET A 62 -6.89 11.42 -16.32
C MET A 62 -6.13 12.14 -15.21
N ASP A 63 -6.87 12.93 -14.41
CA ASP A 63 -6.31 13.54 -13.21
C ASP A 63 -5.81 12.45 -12.24
N TYR A 64 -4.50 12.46 -11.96
CA TYR A 64 -3.88 11.44 -11.12
C TYR A 64 -4.45 11.40 -9.70
N ARG A 65 -4.92 12.53 -9.17
CA ARG A 65 -5.52 12.61 -7.83
C ARG A 65 -6.85 11.87 -7.80
N LYS A 66 -7.66 12.06 -8.83
CA LYS A 66 -8.95 11.35 -8.98
C LYS A 66 -8.73 9.86 -9.17
N ALA A 67 -7.74 9.50 -9.98
CA ALA A 67 -7.40 8.10 -10.24
C ALA A 67 -6.92 7.41 -8.95
N LYS A 68 -6.07 8.07 -8.17
CA LYS A 68 -5.60 7.55 -6.89
C LYS A 68 -6.74 7.38 -5.89
N LEU A 69 -7.62 8.37 -5.79
CA LEU A 69 -8.78 8.30 -4.91
C LEU A 69 -9.72 7.16 -5.31
N ALA A 70 -9.97 6.98 -6.60
CA ALA A 70 -10.80 5.90 -7.12
C ALA A 70 -10.19 4.53 -6.79
N HIS A 71 -8.86 4.40 -6.92
CA HIS A 71 -8.14 3.18 -6.57
C HIS A 71 -8.33 2.85 -5.07
N ASN A 72 -8.15 3.84 -4.21
CA ASN A 72 -8.29 3.64 -2.77
C ASN A 72 -9.73 3.30 -2.37
N LYS A 73 -10.73 3.88 -3.05
CA LYS A 73 -12.13 3.53 -2.82
C LYS A 73 -12.42 2.08 -3.22
N LEU A 74 -11.86 1.61 -4.34
CA LEU A 74 -11.98 0.22 -4.77
C LEU A 74 -11.37 -0.73 -3.74
N THR A 75 -10.20 -0.38 -3.21
CA THR A 75 -9.55 -1.15 -2.16
C THR A 75 -10.43 -1.25 -0.92
N GLU A 76 -11.02 -0.13 -0.51
CA GLU A 76 -11.93 -0.07 0.62
C GLU A 76 -13.16 -0.95 0.40
N GLN A 77 -13.76 -0.88 -0.79
CA GLN A 77 -14.91 -1.70 -1.15
C GLN A 77 -14.60 -3.20 -1.11
N LEU A 78 -13.42 -3.57 -1.61
CA LEU A 78 -12.98 -4.97 -1.57
C LEU A 78 -12.76 -5.43 -0.12
N ALA A 79 -12.17 -4.58 0.71
CA ALA A 79 -11.96 -4.88 2.13
C ALA A 79 -13.31 -5.11 2.84
N GLU A 80 -14.32 -4.29 2.54
CA GLU A 80 -15.66 -4.47 3.10
C GLU A 80 -16.28 -5.81 2.69
N LYS A 81 -16.09 -6.21 1.44
CA LYS A 81 -16.57 -7.52 0.98
C LYS A 81 -15.83 -8.68 1.66
N MET A 82 -14.54 -8.53 1.92
CA MET A 82 -13.77 -9.52 2.66
C MET A 82 -14.31 -9.66 4.09
N LYS A 83 -14.66 -8.55 4.73
CA LYS A 83 -15.28 -8.56 6.06
C LYS A 83 -16.62 -9.29 6.05
N GLU A 84 -17.44 -9.06 5.04
CA GLU A 84 -18.72 -9.75 4.86
C GLU A 84 -18.54 -11.27 4.72
N CYS A 85 -17.39 -11.69 4.17
CA CYS A 85 -17.04 -13.12 4.04
C CYS A 85 -16.33 -13.70 5.26
N GLY A 86 -16.25 -12.95 6.36
CA GLY A 86 -15.65 -13.41 7.60
C GLY A 86 -14.20 -13.02 7.85
N LYS A 87 -13.57 -12.32 6.92
CA LYS A 87 -12.20 -11.80 7.06
C LYS A 87 -12.25 -10.43 7.71
N THR A 88 -12.38 -10.37 9.02
CA THR A 88 -12.64 -9.13 9.76
C THR A 88 -11.40 -8.41 10.25
N ASP A 89 -10.28 -9.11 10.41
CA ASP A 89 -9.00 -8.51 10.83
C ASP A 89 -8.14 -8.30 9.60
N LEU A 90 -8.17 -7.08 9.07
CA LEU A 90 -7.47 -6.71 7.85
C LEU A 90 -6.50 -5.56 8.10
N LEU A 91 -5.38 -5.56 7.38
CA LEU A 91 -4.46 -4.43 7.31
C LEU A 91 -4.40 -3.95 5.87
N ILE A 92 -4.72 -2.68 5.65
CA ILE A 92 -4.70 -2.07 4.32
C ILE A 92 -3.47 -1.19 4.19
N MET A 93 -2.69 -1.42 3.11
CA MET A 93 -1.67 -0.49 2.65
C MET A 93 -2.21 0.21 1.42
N SER A 94 -2.52 1.49 1.53
CA SER A 94 -3.17 2.26 0.48
C SER A 94 -2.17 2.86 -0.52
N ALA A 95 -2.67 3.37 -1.63
CA ALA A 95 -1.89 4.15 -2.58
C ALA A 95 -1.79 5.59 -2.02
N GLY A 96 -0.65 5.90 -1.38
CA GLY A 96 -0.53 7.08 -0.54
C GLY A 96 -1.38 6.94 0.72
N PRO A 97 -1.26 7.86 1.68
CA PRO A 97 -2.08 7.81 2.89
C PRO A 97 -3.56 8.03 2.52
N TYR A 98 -4.44 7.21 3.08
CA TYR A 98 -5.88 7.28 2.82
C TYR A 98 -6.64 6.96 4.09
N LYS A 99 -7.38 7.95 4.62
CA LYS A 99 -8.06 7.86 5.92
C LYS A 99 -7.04 7.46 7.00
N HIS A 100 -7.24 6.31 7.66
CA HIS A 100 -6.32 5.81 8.69
C HIS A 100 -5.29 4.83 8.14
N ASN A 101 -5.29 4.58 6.84
CA ASN A 101 -4.42 3.58 6.22
C ASN A 101 -3.11 4.22 5.76
N SER A 102 -1.99 3.60 6.14
CA SER A 102 -0.67 3.99 5.68
C SER A 102 -0.39 3.37 4.31
N CYS A 103 0.47 4.02 3.54
CA CYS A 103 0.89 3.49 2.24
C CYS A 103 2.05 2.51 2.38
N MET A 104 2.34 1.80 1.28
CA MET A 104 3.45 0.85 1.24
C MET A 104 4.80 1.51 1.56
N SER A 105 5.01 2.75 1.12
CA SER A 105 6.25 3.48 1.40
C SER A 105 6.46 3.69 2.90
N ALA A 106 5.39 3.95 3.65
CA ALA A 106 5.48 4.10 5.11
C ALA A 106 5.87 2.78 5.78
N TYR A 107 5.44 1.65 5.21
CA TYR A 107 5.85 0.32 5.66
C TYR A 107 7.20 -0.11 5.09
N CYS A 108 7.82 0.70 4.25
CA CYS A 108 9.10 0.41 3.59
C CYS A 108 9.07 -0.84 2.72
N VAL A 109 7.92 -1.15 2.11
CA VAL A 109 7.78 -2.28 1.20
C VAL A 109 8.34 -1.93 -0.18
N ASP A 110 9.13 -2.85 -0.75
CA ASP A 110 9.62 -2.72 -2.12
C ASP A 110 8.50 -3.09 -3.09
N ALA A 111 7.88 -2.07 -3.68
CA ALA A 111 6.73 -2.25 -4.57
C ALA A 111 7.09 -2.99 -5.85
N GLN A 112 8.30 -2.77 -6.39
CA GLN A 112 8.74 -3.45 -7.61
C GLN A 112 8.88 -4.96 -7.37
N LYS A 113 9.50 -5.35 -6.27
CA LYS A 113 9.63 -6.78 -5.93
C LYS A 113 8.28 -7.42 -5.63
N MET A 114 7.39 -6.68 -4.97
CA MET A 114 6.02 -7.15 -4.75
C MET A 114 5.29 -7.40 -6.08
N ALA A 115 5.36 -6.44 -7.00
CA ALA A 115 4.73 -6.55 -8.31
C ALA A 115 5.32 -7.73 -9.10
N ASP A 116 6.64 -7.90 -9.09
CA ASP A 116 7.31 -9.01 -9.75
C ASP A 116 6.83 -10.36 -9.22
N ALA A 117 6.63 -10.45 -7.91
CA ALA A 117 6.21 -11.71 -7.26
C ALA A 117 4.79 -12.12 -7.66
N VAL A 118 3.94 -11.20 -8.09
CA VAL A 118 2.55 -11.48 -8.53
C VAL A 118 2.39 -11.34 -10.04
N GLY A 119 3.48 -11.13 -10.79
CA GLY A 119 3.44 -11.02 -12.24
C GLY A 119 2.84 -9.73 -12.77
N MET A 120 2.88 -8.66 -11.99
CA MET A 120 2.37 -7.34 -12.38
C MET A 120 3.50 -6.39 -12.77
N GLN A 121 3.21 -5.43 -13.65
CA GLN A 121 4.15 -4.36 -13.98
C GLN A 121 4.02 -3.23 -12.98
N CYS A 122 5.15 -2.64 -12.57
CA CYS A 122 5.17 -1.49 -11.67
C CYS A 122 5.63 -0.23 -12.42
N TRP A 123 6.87 -0.20 -12.88
CA TRP A 123 7.42 0.94 -13.60
C TRP A 123 7.49 0.62 -15.09
N THR A 124 6.78 1.41 -15.91
CA THR A 124 6.75 1.23 -17.36
C THR A 124 6.70 2.58 -18.07
N ASN A 125 7.02 2.57 -19.37
CA ASN A 125 7.01 3.77 -20.21
C ASN A 125 5.82 3.78 -21.19
N ASP A 126 4.70 3.13 -20.82
CA ASP A 126 3.53 3.02 -21.69
C ASP A 126 2.56 4.20 -21.59
N GLY A 127 2.91 5.23 -20.84
CA GLY A 127 2.07 6.42 -20.69
C GLY A 127 0.90 6.23 -19.74
N LYS A 128 0.91 5.21 -18.89
CA LYS A 128 -0.18 4.92 -17.95
C LYS A 128 0.28 5.10 -16.51
N PHE A 129 -0.67 5.49 -15.65
CA PHE A 129 -0.49 5.47 -14.20
C PHE A 129 -0.89 4.10 -13.68
N ARG A 130 -0.10 3.56 -12.76
CA ARG A 130 -0.43 2.33 -12.03
C ARG A 130 -0.40 2.61 -10.56
N TYR A 131 -1.48 2.25 -9.90
CA TYR A 131 -1.58 2.36 -8.45
C TYR A 131 -1.68 0.99 -7.85
N PHE A 132 -0.99 0.80 -6.73
CA PHE A 132 -1.00 -0.45 -5.99
C PHE A 132 -1.53 -0.21 -4.60
N SER A 133 -2.23 -1.20 -4.09
CA SER A 133 -2.59 -1.30 -2.68
C SER A 133 -2.52 -2.77 -2.27
N GLN A 134 -2.54 -3.00 -0.98
CA GLN A 134 -2.54 -4.35 -0.44
C GLN A 134 -3.57 -4.44 0.66
N ILE A 135 -4.20 -5.62 0.75
CA ILE A 135 -5.04 -5.98 1.89
C ILE A 135 -4.42 -7.23 2.50
N LEU A 136 -3.83 -7.08 3.68
CA LEU A 136 -3.25 -8.18 4.40
C LEU A 136 -4.32 -8.83 5.27
N PHE A 137 -4.31 -10.15 5.34
CA PHE A 137 -5.33 -10.89 6.06
C PHE A 137 -4.79 -12.19 6.63
N ARG A 138 -5.53 -12.74 7.59
CA ARG A 138 -5.28 -14.07 8.16
C ARG A 138 -6.34 -15.04 7.67
N GLU A 139 -5.96 -16.26 7.53
CA GLU A 139 -6.93 -17.31 7.17
C GLU A 139 -7.76 -17.77 8.34
#